data_3edac3ad36475a6e226bd1dabd8dfa33
#
_entry.id   3edac3ad36475a6e226bd1dabd8dfa33
#
_cell.length_a   1.000
_cell.length_b   1.000
_cell.length_c   1.000
_cell.angle_alpha   90.00
_cell.angle_beta   90.00
_cell.angle_gamma   90.00
#
_symmetry.space_group_name_H-M   'P 1'
#
loop_
_entity.id
_entity.type
_entity.pdbx_description
1 polymer ?
#
loop_
_entity_poly.entity_id
_entity_poly.type
_entity_poly.pdbx_seq_one_letter_code
_entity_poly.pdbx_strand_id
1 'polypeptide(L)'
;MEKQFIWLVLGVALALLFVSWSRDKWTRHQRRAVARRAQSGENRAEKLLAQRGYTILDAQVRRPVVMSVDGERVESFIEADYLVRKDGRDFLVEVKTGKQANVRLPNVRRQLFEYQNIFQTDGILFIDMNKYDIIEVAFDDPATSALPLKSFLNGLLVGVLLVVFIYSYQ
;
A
#
# COMPACT_ATOMS: atom_id res chain seq x y z
N MET A 1 36.60 -8.74 51.51
CA MET A 1 35.35 -9.08 50.76
C MET A 1 34.73 -7.86 50.04
N GLU A 2 34.67 -6.67 50.69
CA GLU A 2 34.06 -5.48 50.10
C GLU A 2 34.68 -5.00 48.77
N LYS A 3 36.02 -4.98 48.67
CA LYS A 3 36.70 -4.52 47.45
C LYS A 3 36.39 -5.40 46.22
N GLN A 4 36.28 -6.70 46.42
CA GLN A 4 35.96 -7.63 45.31
C GLN A 4 34.53 -7.44 44.81
N PHE A 5 33.59 -7.16 45.74
CA PHE A 5 32.20 -6.87 45.40
C PHE A 5 32.07 -5.58 44.58
N ILE A 6 32.84 -4.53 44.94
CA ILE A 6 32.86 -3.25 44.19
C ILE A 6 33.34 -3.45 42.74
N TRP A 7 34.43 -4.23 42.55
CA TRP A 7 34.93 -4.51 41.21
C TRP A 7 33.96 -5.34 40.34
N LEU A 8 33.21 -6.27 40.96
CA LEU A 8 32.19 -7.04 40.30
C LEU A 8 31.00 -6.15 39.84
N VAL A 9 30.51 -5.28 40.72
CA VAL A 9 29.44 -4.32 40.38
C VAL A 9 29.89 -3.37 39.26
N LEU A 10 31.10 -2.85 39.34
CA LEU A 10 31.67 -1.98 38.31
C LEU A 10 31.77 -2.69 36.96
N GLY A 11 32.24 -3.93 36.96
CA GLY A 11 32.34 -4.76 35.74
C GLY A 11 30.99 -5.02 35.09
N VAL A 12 29.98 -5.34 35.91
CA VAL A 12 28.59 -5.55 35.39
C VAL A 12 28.04 -4.23 34.84
N ALA A 13 28.24 -3.10 35.54
CA ALA A 13 27.77 -1.81 35.04
C ALA A 13 28.42 -1.42 33.71
N LEU A 14 29.73 -1.62 33.55
CA LEU A 14 30.44 -1.38 32.30
C LEU A 14 29.97 -2.32 31.17
N ALA A 15 29.72 -3.59 31.48
CA ALA A 15 29.18 -4.53 30.49
C ALA A 15 27.78 -4.13 30.01
N LEU A 16 26.90 -3.70 30.91
CA LEU A 16 25.57 -3.21 30.55
C LEU A 16 25.64 -1.93 29.70
N LEU A 17 26.52 -0.98 30.06
CA LEU A 17 26.76 0.22 29.25
C LEU A 17 27.29 -0.12 27.86
N PHE A 18 28.21 -1.07 27.76
CA PHE A 18 28.76 -1.52 26.48
C PHE A 18 27.68 -2.20 25.61
N VAL A 19 26.84 -3.06 26.20
CA VAL A 19 25.74 -3.71 25.49
C VAL A 19 24.72 -2.68 25.01
N SER A 20 24.32 -1.72 25.84
CA SER A 20 23.38 -0.66 25.45
C SER A 20 23.94 0.19 24.32
N TRP A 21 25.20 0.61 24.40
CA TRP A 21 25.88 1.41 23.38
C TRP A 21 26.02 0.65 22.04
N SER A 22 26.37 -0.64 22.09
CA SER A 22 26.49 -1.45 20.88
C SER A 22 25.14 -1.68 20.20
N ARG A 23 24.06 -1.88 20.96
CA ARG A 23 22.69 -1.99 20.44
C ARG A 23 22.26 -0.70 19.74
N ASP A 24 22.54 0.45 20.33
CA ASP A 24 22.21 1.75 19.73
C ASP A 24 22.99 2.02 18.43
N LYS A 25 24.25 1.67 18.37
CA LYS A 25 25.02 1.75 17.13
C LYS A 25 24.45 0.84 16.03
N TRP A 26 24.10 -0.39 16.40
CA TRP A 26 23.60 -1.37 15.43
C TRP A 26 22.24 -0.97 14.86
N THR A 27 21.33 -0.51 15.72
CA THR A 27 20.01 -0.02 15.28
C THR A 27 20.11 1.21 14.39
N ARG A 28 20.99 2.16 14.72
CA ARG A 28 21.25 3.35 13.86
C ARG A 28 21.82 2.96 12.50
N HIS A 29 22.71 1.97 12.47
CA HIS A 29 23.32 1.50 11.21
C HIS A 29 22.30 0.80 10.32
N GLN A 30 21.44 -0.04 10.90
CA GLN A 30 20.34 -0.67 10.19
C GLN A 30 19.33 0.36 9.65
N ARG A 31 18.90 1.32 10.45
CA ARG A 31 18.00 2.40 10.01
C ARG A 31 18.58 3.19 8.84
N ARG A 32 19.86 3.54 8.88
CA ARG A 32 20.55 4.24 7.78
C ARG A 32 20.64 3.38 6.51
N ALA A 33 20.87 2.09 6.64
CA ALA A 33 20.92 1.18 5.50
C ALA A 33 19.54 1.01 4.84
N VAL A 34 18.48 0.94 5.65
CA VAL A 34 17.09 0.89 5.16
C VAL A 34 16.73 2.20 4.46
N ALA A 35 17.03 3.36 5.06
CA ALA A 35 16.76 4.67 4.46
C ALA A 35 17.49 4.87 3.13
N ARG A 36 18.77 4.47 3.02
CA ARG A 36 19.53 4.54 1.75
C ARG A 36 18.93 3.64 0.67
N ARG A 37 18.43 2.45 1.04
CA ARG A 37 17.78 1.54 0.08
C ARG A 37 16.45 2.11 -0.40
N ALA A 38 15.67 2.72 0.48
CA ALA A 38 14.43 3.40 0.13
C ALA A 38 14.71 4.54 -0.86
N GLN A 39 15.58 5.47 -0.52
CA GLN A 39 15.95 6.60 -1.38
C GLN A 39 16.55 6.17 -2.73
N SER A 40 17.37 5.11 -2.76
CA SER A 40 17.86 4.53 -4.02
C SER A 40 16.74 3.86 -4.82
N GLY A 41 15.70 3.35 -4.16
CA GLY A 41 14.49 2.80 -4.79
C GLY A 41 13.67 3.89 -5.47
N GLU A 42 13.43 5.00 -4.78
CA GLU A 42 12.70 6.15 -5.29
C GLU A 42 13.35 6.73 -6.54
N ASN A 43 14.65 7.04 -6.50
CA ASN A 43 15.39 7.55 -7.68
C ASN A 43 15.33 6.61 -8.90
N ARG A 44 15.24 5.30 -8.67
CA ARG A 44 15.10 4.31 -9.76
C ARG A 44 13.65 4.20 -10.22
N ALA A 45 12.70 4.37 -9.32
CA ALA A 45 11.28 4.40 -9.67
C ALA A 45 10.94 5.60 -10.56
N GLU A 46 11.48 6.78 -10.27
CA GLU A 46 11.33 7.97 -11.13
C GLU A 46 11.82 7.72 -12.56
N LYS A 47 13.01 7.11 -12.69
CA LYS A 47 13.54 6.74 -14.02
C LYS A 47 12.65 5.73 -14.73
N LEU A 48 12.12 4.74 -14.01
CA LEU A 48 11.22 3.74 -14.57
C LEU A 48 9.91 4.37 -15.03
N LEU A 49 9.32 5.26 -14.22
CA LEU A 49 8.12 6.01 -14.56
C LEU A 49 8.32 6.84 -15.83
N ALA A 50 9.40 7.62 -15.89
CA ALA A 50 9.75 8.41 -17.07
C ALA A 50 9.93 7.55 -18.34
N GLN A 51 10.64 6.40 -18.22
CA GLN A 51 10.83 5.45 -19.33
C GLN A 51 9.51 4.83 -19.83
N ARG A 52 8.52 4.70 -18.95
CA ARG A 52 7.18 4.19 -19.28
C ARG A 52 6.20 5.27 -19.71
N GLY A 53 6.66 6.53 -19.85
CA GLY A 53 5.88 7.67 -20.34
C GLY A 53 4.99 8.32 -19.29
N TYR A 54 5.26 8.10 -18.00
CA TYR A 54 4.59 8.80 -16.92
C TYR A 54 5.31 10.11 -16.61
N THR A 55 4.54 11.18 -16.38
CA THR A 55 5.04 12.48 -15.88
C THR A 55 4.74 12.57 -14.39
N ILE A 56 5.75 12.81 -13.57
CA ILE A 56 5.59 13.02 -12.13
C ILE A 56 5.01 14.41 -11.92
N LEU A 57 3.85 14.49 -11.26
CA LEU A 57 3.18 15.72 -10.89
C LEU A 57 3.56 16.19 -9.49
N ASP A 58 3.69 15.23 -8.55
CA ASP A 58 4.03 15.50 -7.14
C ASP A 58 4.69 14.27 -6.52
N ALA A 59 5.46 14.49 -5.46
CA ALA A 59 6.14 13.45 -4.68
C ALA A 59 5.74 13.55 -3.20
N GLN A 60 5.67 12.41 -2.51
CA GLN A 60 5.26 12.31 -1.10
C GLN A 60 3.90 12.99 -0.84
N VAL A 61 2.92 12.60 -1.67
CA VAL A 61 1.59 13.21 -1.69
C VAL A 61 0.82 12.83 -0.43
N ARG A 62 0.43 13.84 0.37
CA ARG A 62 -0.25 13.64 1.64
C ARG A 62 -1.71 14.06 1.60
N ARG A 63 -2.57 13.29 2.24
CA ARG A 63 -3.98 13.65 2.49
C ARG A 63 -4.30 13.48 3.97
N PRO A 64 -4.91 14.50 4.61
CA PRO A 64 -5.36 14.39 5.98
C PRO A 64 -6.56 13.43 6.09
N VAL A 65 -6.57 12.62 7.12
CA VAL A 65 -7.69 11.76 7.51
C VAL A 65 -8.07 12.09 8.94
N VAL A 66 -9.32 12.38 9.14
CA VAL A 66 -9.87 12.69 10.46
C VAL A 66 -10.82 11.57 10.86
N MET A 67 -10.61 11.02 12.05
CA MET A 67 -11.51 10.03 12.64
C MET A 67 -11.95 10.49 14.02
N SER A 68 -13.10 10.00 14.50
CA SER A 68 -13.54 10.16 15.89
C SER A 68 -13.37 8.82 16.59
N VAL A 69 -12.67 8.83 17.72
CA VAL A 69 -12.48 7.66 18.59
C VAL A 69 -13.05 8.03 19.96
N ASP A 70 -14.11 7.36 20.39
CA ASP A 70 -14.82 7.65 21.65
C ASP A 70 -15.21 9.14 21.83
N GLY A 71 -15.53 9.82 20.71
CA GLY A 71 -15.87 11.24 20.68
C GLY A 71 -14.67 12.19 20.58
N GLU A 72 -13.45 11.70 20.68
CA GLU A 72 -12.25 12.49 20.49
C GLU A 72 -11.84 12.52 19.02
N ARG A 73 -11.51 13.71 18.50
CA ARG A 73 -11.04 13.91 17.14
C ARG A 73 -9.57 13.52 17.02
N VAL A 74 -9.28 12.53 16.20
CA VAL A 74 -7.92 12.07 15.87
C VAL A 74 -7.61 12.43 14.43
N GLU A 75 -6.53 13.16 14.23
CA GLU A 75 -6.04 13.52 12.88
C GLU A 75 -4.83 12.65 12.52
N SER A 76 -4.82 12.16 11.30
CA SER A 76 -3.74 11.37 10.72
C SER A 76 -3.50 11.80 9.28
N PHE A 77 -2.45 11.27 8.64
CA PHE A 77 -2.15 11.51 7.25
C PHE A 77 -1.89 10.19 6.54
N ILE A 78 -2.38 10.09 5.31
CA ILE A 78 -2.00 9.03 4.39
C ILE A 78 -1.08 9.63 3.35
N GLU A 79 0.04 8.97 3.11
CA GLU A 79 1.10 9.42 2.22
C GLU A 79 1.35 8.37 1.15
N ALA A 80 1.40 8.81 -0.11
CA ALA A 80 1.78 8.02 -1.26
C ALA A 80 3.09 8.56 -1.85
N ASP A 81 3.88 7.69 -2.48
CA ASP A 81 5.21 8.07 -2.95
C ASP A 81 5.15 9.10 -4.09
N TYR A 82 4.25 8.92 -5.07
CA TYR A 82 4.10 9.87 -6.19
C TYR A 82 2.65 9.99 -6.65
N LEU A 83 2.36 11.16 -7.24
CA LEU A 83 1.24 11.39 -8.15
C LEU A 83 1.81 11.56 -9.55
N VAL A 84 1.34 10.77 -10.51
CA VAL A 84 1.84 10.78 -11.89
C VAL A 84 0.70 10.90 -12.89
N ARG A 85 1.01 11.39 -14.10
CA ARG A 85 0.05 11.51 -15.20
C ARG A 85 0.54 10.75 -16.43
N LYS A 86 -0.36 10.04 -17.09
CA LYS A 86 -0.16 9.42 -18.39
C LYS A 86 -1.45 9.38 -19.18
N ASP A 87 -1.39 9.77 -20.45
CA ASP A 87 -2.53 9.77 -21.38
C ASP A 87 -3.77 10.50 -20.84
N GLY A 88 -3.53 11.61 -20.11
CA GLY A 88 -4.57 12.43 -19.49
C GLY A 88 -5.18 11.87 -18.21
N ARG A 89 -4.73 10.71 -17.71
CA ARG A 89 -5.16 10.06 -16.48
C ARG A 89 -4.15 10.27 -15.37
N ASP A 90 -4.64 10.49 -14.16
CA ASP A 90 -3.82 10.65 -12.95
C ASP A 90 -3.77 9.36 -12.14
N PHE A 91 -2.57 8.96 -11.75
CA PHE A 91 -2.34 7.73 -10.99
C PHE A 91 -1.58 8.03 -9.72
N LEU A 92 -2.00 7.39 -8.63
CA LEU A 92 -1.24 7.36 -7.40
C LEU A 92 -0.24 6.19 -7.45
N VAL A 93 0.97 6.41 -6.98
CA VAL A 93 2.07 5.42 -7.08
C VAL A 93 2.55 5.05 -5.69
N GLU A 94 2.71 3.74 -5.47
CA GLU A 94 3.40 3.15 -4.33
C GLU A 94 4.61 2.35 -4.80
N VAL A 95 5.78 2.64 -4.24
CA VAL A 95 7.06 2.02 -4.58
C VAL A 95 7.49 1.08 -3.46
N LYS A 96 7.73 -0.18 -3.76
CA LYS A 96 8.24 -1.13 -2.77
C LYS A 96 9.52 -1.81 -3.23
N THR A 97 10.41 -2.06 -2.27
CA THR A 97 11.68 -2.77 -2.46
C THR A 97 11.77 -3.97 -1.52
N GLY A 98 12.63 -4.92 -1.82
CA GLY A 98 12.92 -6.07 -0.97
C GLY A 98 11.69 -6.95 -0.73
N LYS A 99 11.49 -7.39 0.51
CA LYS A 99 10.40 -8.32 0.86
C LYS A 99 9.01 -7.68 0.76
N GLN A 100 8.92 -6.36 0.80
CA GLN A 100 7.65 -5.62 0.67
C GLN A 100 7.22 -5.42 -0.79
N ALA A 101 8.09 -5.68 -1.77
CA ALA A 101 7.78 -5.57 -3.18
C ALA A 101 6.91 -6.75 -3.68
N ASN A 102 5.76 -6.92 -3.05
CA ASN A 102 4.77 -7.92 -3.42
C ASN A 102 3.37 -7.35 -3.15
N VAL A 103 2.64 -7.03 -4.22
CA VAL A 103 1.28 -6.47 -4.18
C VAL A 103 0.27 -7.39 -3.46
N ARG A 104 0.56 -8.71 -3.36
CA ARG A 104 -0.33 -9.68 -2.71
C ARG A 104 -0.21 -9.70 -1.19
N LEU A 105 0.75 -9.02 -0.59
CA LEU A 105 0.88 -8.93 0.86
C LEU A 105 -0.32 -8.19 1.48
N PRO A 106 -0.88 -8.69 2.60
CA PRO A 106 -2.07 -8.09 3.20
C PRO A 106 -1.90 -6.61 3.62
N ASN A 107 -0.73 -6.25 4.12
CA ASN A 107 -0.40 -4.86 4.49
C ASN A 107 -0.33 -3.95 3.26
N VAL A 108 0.27 -4.42 2.16
CA VAL A 108 0.35 -3.66 0.90
C VAL A 108 -1.06 -3.47 0.32
N ARG A 109 -1.86 -4.54 0.23
CA ARG A 109 -3.24 -4.43 -0.26
C ARG A 109 -4.10 -3.45 0.54
N ARG A 110 -3.97 -3.45 1.89
CA ARG A 110 -4.69 -2.49 2.74
C ARG A 110 -4.27 -1.06 2.43
N GLN A 111 -2.97 -0.80 2.29
CA GLN A 111 -2.45 0.52 1.95
C GLN A 111 -3.00 1.00 0.60
N LEU A 112 -2.97 0.15 -0.45
CA LEU A 112 -3.49 0.50 -1.76
C LEU A 112 -5.02 0.71 -1.73
N PHE A 113 -5.75 -0.06 -0.91
CA PHE A 113 -7.19 0.14 -0.71
C PHE A 113 -7.50 1.46 0.02
N GLU A 114 -6.68 1.88 0.98
CA GLU A 114 -6.77 3.19 1.61
C GLU A 114 -6.59 4.30 0.57
N TYR A 115 -5.62 4.14 -0.34
CA TYR A 115 -5.39 5.09 -1.43
C TYR A 115 -6.62 5.23 -2.33
N GLN A 116 -7.24 4.13 -2.73
CA GLN A 116 -8.45 4.13 -3.55
C GLN A 116 -9.59 4.94 -2.92
N ASN A 117 -9.73 4.89 -1.60
CA ASN A 117 -10.83 5.54 -0.89
C ASN A 117 -10.56 7.02 -0.57
N ILE A 118 -9.30 7.43 -0.48
CA ILE A 118 -8.93 8.75 0.03
C ILE A 118 -8.46 9.69 -1.08
N PHE A 119 -7.77 9.15 -2.08
CA PHE A 119 -7.31 9.92 -3.22
C PHE A 119 -8.28 9.76 -4.40
N GLN A 120 -8.64 10.89 -4.99
CA GLN A 120 -9.50 10.93 -6.17
C GLN A 120 -8.60 10.89 -7.43
N THR A 121 -8.09 9.70 -7.75
CA THR A 121 -7.26 9.45 -8.93
C THR A 121 -7.89 8.41 -9.82
N ASP A 122 -7.50 8.38 -11.10
CA ASP A 122 -8.04 7.44 -12.11
C ASP A 122 -7.55 5.99 -11.89
N GLY A 123 -6.49 5.80 -11.09
CA GLY A 123 -5.97 4.49 -10.79
C GLY A 123 -4.80 4.52 -9.80
N ILE A 124 -4.35 3.34 -9.42
CA ILE A 124 -3.23 3.14 -8.53
C ILE A 124 -2.17 2.29 -9.22
N LEU A 125 -0.91 2.70 -9.14
CA LEU A 125 0.23 1.96 -9.63
C LEU A 125 1.06 1.45 -8.45
N PHE A 126 1.37 0.18 -8.49
CA PHE A 126 2.32 -0.46 -7.59
C PHE A 126 3.61 -0.73 -8.34
N ILE A 127 4.75 -0.24 -7.84
CA ILE A 127 6.06 -0.46 -8.43
C ILE A 127 6.85 -1.50 -7.63
N ASP A 128 7.07 -2.67 -8.25
CA ASP A 128 7.99 -3.69 -7.73
C ASP A 128 9.42 -3.38 -8.21
N MET A 129 10.22 -2.75 -7.35
CA MET A 129 11.60 -2.39 -7.68
C MET A 129 12.55 -3.59 -7.74
N ASN A 130 12.16 -4.78 -7.26
CA ASN A 130 12.97 -5.98 -7.43
C ASN A 130 12.90 -6.49 -8.88
N LYS A 131 11.74 -6.31 -9.52
CA LYS A 131 11.48 -6.76 -10.89
C LYS A 131 11.53 -5.63 -11.91
N TYR A 132 11.62 -4.37 -11.45
CA TYR A 132 11.47 -3.18 -12.30
C TYR A 132 10.14 -3.18 -13.06
N ASP A 133 9.06 -3.53 -12.37
CA ASP A 133 7.75 -3.70 -12.96
C ASP A 133 6.74 -2.71 -12.36
N ILE A 134 5.81 -2.22 -13.22
CA ILE A 134 4.72 -1.34 -12.85
C ILE A 134 3.42 -2.12 -13.03
N ILE A 135 2.68 -2.27 -11.94
CA ILE A 135 1.42 -3.02 -11.87
C ILE A 135 0.30 -2.02 -11.60
N GLU A 136 -0.66 -1.90 -12.52
CA GLU A 136 -1.90 -1.16 -12.27
C GLU A 136 -2.80 -2.03 -11.37
N VAL A 137 -3.27 -1.44 -10.27
CA VAL A 137 -4.11 -2.13 -9.28
C VAL A 137 -5.50 -1.53 -9.34
N ALA A 138 -6.49 -2.37 -9.61
CA ALA A 138 -7.91 -2.04 -9.52
C ALA A 138 -8.56 -2.84 -8.40
N PHE A 139 -9.51 -2.20 -7.72
CA PHE A 139 -10.37 -2.83 -6.73
C PHE A 139 -11.78 -2.88 -7.29
N ASP A 140 -12.24 -4.07 -7.64
CA ASP A 140 -13.60 -4.28 -8.08
C ASP A 140 -14.53 -4.35 -6.87
N ASP A 141 -15.64 -3.65 -6.93
CA ASP A 141 -16.71 -3.85 -5.95
C ASP A 141 -17.42 -5.17 -6.28
N PRO A 142 -17.34 -6.17 -5.38
CA PRO A 142 -18.01 -7.47 -5.62
C PRO A 142 -19.53 -7.33 -5.78
N ALA A 143 -20.13 -6.25 -5.26
CA ALA A 143 -21.56 -5.98 -5.43
C ALA A 143 -21.90 -5.51 -6.86
N THR A 144 -20.98 -4.84 -7.55
CA THR A 144 -21.19 -4.38 -8.94
C THR A 144 -20.85 -5.45 -9.98
N SER A 145 -20.00 -6.42 -9.63
CA SER A 145 -19.64 -7.52 -10.54
C SER A 145 -20.70 -8.61 -10.66
N ALA A 146 -21.78 -8.57 -9.88
CA ALA A 146 -22.67 -9.70 -9.65
C ALA A 146 -24.12 -9.53 -10.07
N LEU A 147 -24.46 -8.60 -10.95
CA LEU A 147 -25.74 -8.69 -11.65
C LEU A 147 -25.49 -9.22 -13.07
N PRO A 148 -25.57 -10.53 -13.31
CA PRO A 148 -25.49 -11.05 -14.66
C PRO A 148 -26.76 -10.64 -15.39
N LEU A 149 -26.77 -9.42 -15.95
CA LEU A 149 -27.88 -8.91 -16.78
C LEU A 149 -28.29 -9.95 -17.83
N LYS A 150 -27.33 -10.73 -18.33
CA LYS A 150 -27.59 -11.87 -19.23
C LYS A 150 -28.43 -12.95 -18.58
N SER A 151 -28.18 -13.32 -17.32
CA SER A 151 -28.98 -14.34 -16.63
C SER A 151 -30.38 -13.83 -16.27
N PHE A 152 -30.50 -12.54 -15.92
CA PHE A 152 -31.80 -11.90 -15.70
C PHE A 152 -32.61 -11.84 -16.99
N LEU A 153 -32.03 -11.42 -18.12
CA LEU A 153 -32.66 -11.38 -19.42
C LEU A 153 -33.07 -12.77 -19.92
N ASN A 154 -32.24 -13.79 -19.70
CA ASN A 154 -32.58 -15.18 -20.04
C ASN A 154 -33.75 -15.68 -19.20
N GLY A 155 -33.78 -15.40 -17.90
CA GLY A 155 -34.91 -15.75 -17.03
C GLY A 155 -36.20 -15.05 -17.45
N LEU A 156 -36.12 -13.77 -17.81
CA LEU A 156 -37.27 -13.01 -18.34
C LEU A 156 -37.79 -13.60 -19.66
N LEU A 157 -36.90 -13.95 -20.58
CA LEU A 157 -37.25 -14.56 -21.86
C LEU A 157 -37.97 -15.90 -21.67
N VAL A 158 -37.44 -16.77 -20.82
CA VAL A 158 -38.06 -18.05 -20.48
C VAL A 158 -39.42 -17.84 -19.85
N GLY A 159 -39.58 -16.88 -18.96
CA GLY A 159 -40.86 -16.53 -18.34
C GLY A 159 -41.89 -16.08 -19.36
N VAL A 160 -41.53 -15.20 -20.30
CA VAL A 160 -42.42 -14.74 -21.38
C VAL A 160 -42.81 -15.88 -22.29
N LEU A 161 -41.88 -16.77 -22.69
CA LEU A 161 -42.18 -17.94 -23.52
C LEU A 161 -43.15 -18.91 -22.83
N LEU A 162 -43.01 -19.13 -21.52
CA LEU A 162 -43.95 -19.95 -20.76
C LEU A 162 -45.36 -19.36 -20.74
N VAL A 163 -45.50 -18.06 -20.53
CA VAL A 163 -46.79 -17.37 -20.55
C VAL A 163 -47.42 -17.49 -21.93
N VAL A 164 -46.68 -17.22 -23.00
CA VAL A 164 -47.20 -17.37 -24.37
C VAL A 164 -47.62 -18.81 -24.66
N PHE A 165 -46.84 -19.78 -24.20
CA PHE A 165 -47.15 -21.20 -24.36
C PHE A 165 -48.47 -21.58 -23.66
N ILE A 166 -48.66 -21.15 -22.41
CA ILE A 166 -49.88 -21.41 -21.66
C ILE A 166 -51.10 -20.80 -22.35
N TYR A 167 -50.99 -19.55 -22.83
CA TYR A 167 -52.09 -18.88 -23.55
C TYR A 167 -52.43 -19.51 -24.91
N SER A 168 -51.46 -20.17 -25.56
CA SER A 168 -51.67 -20.82 -26.85
C SER A 168 -52.40 -22.17 -26.74
N TYR A 169 -52.52 -22.73 -25.54
CA TYR A 169 -53.20 -24.01 -25.26
C TYR A 169 -54.53 -23.86 -24.56
N GLN A 170 -55.06 -22.64 -24.37
CA GLN A 170 -56.43 -22.33 -23.94
C GLN A 170 -57.26 -21.88 -25.12
#